data_ef42d35e0d33c56c6887a95855ea2027
#
_entry.id   ef42d35e0d33c56c6887a95855ea2027
#
_cell.length_a   1.000
_cell.length_b   1.000
_cell.length_c   1.000
_cell.angle_alpha   90.00
_cell.angle_beta   90.00
_cell.angle_gamma   90.00
#
_symmetry.space_group_name_H-M   'P 1'
#
loop_
_entity.id
_entity.type
_entity.pdbx_description
1 polymer ?
#
loop_
_entity_poly.entity_id
_entity_poly.type
_entity_poly.pdbx_seq_one_letter_code
_entity_poly.pdbx_strand_id
1 'polypeptide(L)'
;MSERLFVFDTTLRDGEQVPGCQLNTVEKIQVARQLEQLGVDVIEAGFPVSSPGDFNSVIEISKAVTWPTICALTRAVEKDIDVAADALSYARHKRIHTGIGTSDEHIQYKFNSNREEILERAVAAVKYAKRYVEDVEFYAEDAGRTDNEYLARVVEAVIKAGATVVNIPDTTGYCLPEEYGRKIKYLMEHVDHIDRAIISTHCHNDLGMATANTLSGVQNGARQVEVTVNGIGERAGNTALEEIAMILKCHRQMGIETNINTRRISATSRMVSSLMNMPIQANKAIVGRNAFAHSSGIHQDGVLKNVSTYEIMDPKDVGVDDTSIVLTARSGRAALKHRLSMLGIDYDDPGKLDKIYERFLCLADKKKEVTDDDVLMLAGADRKDSHAIKLDFLQVTTGMGVRSVASIGIDISGQKFEEASTGNGPVDAAIKALKKIILKQMTLREFTIQAINKGSDDVGKVHMQVEHDGHLYYGFGANTDIVTASVDAYIDCINKFKTAG
;
A
#
# COMPACT_ATOMS: atom_id res chain seq x y z
N MET A 1 -22.50 22.21 -7.49
CA MET A 1 -22.35 20.78 -7.83
C MET A 1 -20.86 20.49 -7.82
N SER A 2 -20.45 19.38 -7.23
CA SER A 2 -19.04 18.96 -7.28
C SER A 2 -18.68 18.48 -8.69
N GLU A 3 -17.45 18.76 -9.11
CA GLU A 3 -16.89 18.27 -10.36
C GLU A 3 -16.28 16.89 -10.14
N ARG A 4 -16.40 16.00 -11.14
CA ARG A 4 -15.84 14.67 -11.05
C ARG A 4 -14.37 14.67 -11.50
N LEU A 5 -13.52 14.04 -10.70
CA LEU A 5 -12.16 13.66 -11.07
C LEU A 5 -12.11 12.16 -11.37
N PHE A 6 -11.69 11.80 -12.57
CA PHE A 6 -11.49 10.41 -12.97
C PHE A 6 -10.15 9.90 -12.44
N VAL A 7 -10.16 8.70 -11.87
CA VAL A 7 -8.96 8.04 -11.36
C VAL A 7 -8.58 6.91 -12.31
N PHE A 8 -7.45 7.09 -12.96
CA PHE A 8 -6.79 6.12 -13.83
C PHE A 8 -5.66 5.45 -13.02
N ASP A 9 -5.78 4.16 -12.79
CA ASP A 9 -4.78 3.39 -12.06
C ASP A 9 -3.85 2.64 -13.02
N THR A 10 -2.55 2.92 -12.91
CA THR A 10 -1.49 2.28 -13.71
C THR A 10 -0.61 1.32 -12.87
N THR A 11 -1.10 0.84 -11.74
CA THR A 11 -0.38 -0.12 -10.88
C THR A 11 0.03 -1.37 -11.66
N LEU A 12 -0.82 -1.86 -12.58
CA LEU A 12 -0.59 -3.07 -13.38
C LEU A 12 0.22 -2.83 -14.67
N ARG A 13 0.66 -1.61 -14.93
CA ARG A 13 1.55 -1.27 -16.04
C ARG A 13 2.81 -0.56 -15.55
N ASP A 14 2.72 0.72 -15.16
CA ASP A 14 3.88 1.50 -14.66
C ASP A 14 4.37 0.98 -13.30
N GLY A 15 3.43 0.59 -12.43
CA GLY A 15 3.73 -0.01 -11.15
C GLY A 15 4.57 -1.29 -11.24
N GLU A 16 4.43 -2.07 -12.31
CA GLU A 16 5.23 -3.28 -12.55
C GLU A 16 6.61 -3.02 -13.16
N GLN A 17 6.89 -1.81 -13.61
CA GLN A 17 8.20 -1.45 -14.16
C GLN A 17 9.28 -1.27 -13.07
N VAL A 18 8.91 -1.50 -11.83
CA VAL A 18 9.85 -1.55 -10.69
C VAL A 18 10.60 -2.90 -10.71
N PRO A 19 11.92 -2.91 -10.60
CA PRO A 19 12.68 -4.14 -10.51
C PRO A 19 12.19 -5.06 -9.37
N GLY A 20 11.78 -6.28 -9.71
CA GLY A 20 11.29 -7.27 -8.74
C GLY A 20 9.79 -7.22 -8.43
N CYS A 21 9.03 -6.30 -9.03
CA CYS A 21 7.58 -6.15 -8.79
C CYS A 21 6.68 -6.84 -9.82
N GLN A 22 7.25 -7.64 -10.72
CA GLN A 22 6.48 -8.30 -11.78
C GLN A 22 5.47 -9.30 -11.21
N LEU A 23 4.22 -9.19 -11.64
CA LEU A 23 3.11 -10.06 -11.28
C LEU A 23 2.82 -11.11 -12.36
N ASN A 24 2.39 -12.30 -11.95
CA ASN A 24 1.80 -13.26 -12.88
C ASN A 24 0.33 -12.91 -13.18
N THR A 25 -0.26 -13.54 -14.19
CA THR A 25 -1.64 -13.24 -14.63
C THR A 25 -2.68 -13.41 -13.52
N VAL A 26 -2.53 -14.40 -12.63
CA VAL A 26 -3.47 -14.65 -11.51
C VAL A 26 -3.40 -13.50 -10.50
N GLU A 27 -2.21 -13.06 -10.17
CA GLU A 27 -1.97 -11.92 -9.28
C GLU A 27 -2.49 -10.61 -9.89
N LYS A 28 -2.26 -10.37 -11.20
CA LYS A 28 -2.84 -9.23 -11.93
C LYS A 28 -4.36 -9.20 -11.85
N ILE A 29 -5.03 -10.33 -12.01
CA ILE A 29 -6.48 -10.43 -11.88
C ILE A 29 -6.94 -10.10 -10.44
N GLN A 30 -6.20 -10.55 -9.42
CA GLN A 30 -6.52 -10.23 -8.02
C GLN A 30 -6.43 -8.72 -7.78
N VAL A 31 -5.36 -8.08 -8.23
CA VAL A 31 -5.19 -6.62 -8.13
C VAL A 31 -6.28 -5.89 -8.92
N ALA A 32 -6.57 -6.30 -10.16
CA ALA A 32 -7.61 -5.66 -10.97
C ALA A 32 -9.00 -5.70 -10.31
N ARG A 33 -9.39 -6.84 -9.72
CA ARG A 33 -10.64 -6.95 -8.95
C ARG A 33 -10.64 -6.08 -7.70
N GLN A 34 -9.50 -5.94 -7.03
CA GLN A 34 -9.38 -5.06 -5.88
C GLN A 34 -9.48 -3.59 -6.28
N LEU A 35 -8.88 -3.20 -7.40
CA LEU A 35 -9.00 -1.85 -7.99
C LEU A 35 -10.45 -1.53 -8.40
N GLU A 36 -11.15 -2.50 -9.00
CA GLU A 36 -12.60 -2.39 -9.29
C GLU A 36 -13.40 -2.13 -8.01
N GLN A 37 -13.13 -2.87 -6.93
CA GLN A 37 -13.80 -2.69 -5.64
C GLN A 37 -13.40 -1.39 -4.93
N LEU A 38 -12.17 -0.92 -5.16
CA LEU A 38 -11.69 0.37 -4.66
C LEU A 38 -12.41 1.54 -5.34
N GLY A 39 -12.87 1.36 -6.58
CA GLY A 39 -13.64 2.33 -7.31
C GLY A 39 -12.82 3.18 -8.28
N VAL A 40 -11.73 2.66 -8.85
CA VAL A 40 -10.99 3.35 -9.92
C VAL A 40 -11.83 3.39 -11.21
N ASP A 41 -11.70 4.45 -11.99
CA ASP A 41 -12.48 4.61 -13.22
C ASP A 41 -11.85 3.88 -14.41
N VAL A 42 -10.53 3.83 -14.45
CA VAL A 42 -9.74 3.19 -15.50
C VAL A 42 -8.64 2.34 -14.89
N ILE A 43 -8.44 1.12 -15.42
CA ILE A 43 -7.33 0.23 -15.08
C ILE A 43 -6.44 0.08 -16.31
N GLU A 44 -5.21 0.56 -16.24
CA GLU A 44 -4.20 0.27 -17.26
C GLU A 44 -3.63 -1.12 -17.01
N ALA A 45 -4.09 -2.08 -17.82
CA ALA A 45 -3.89 -3.51 -17.57
C ALA A 45 -2.52 -4.04 -18.02
N GLY A 46 -1.77 -3.25 -18.83
CA GLY A 46 -0.46 -3.64 -19.28
C GLY A 46 -0.08 -3.04 -20.64
N PHE A 47 1.01 -3.58 -21.22
CA PHE A 47 1.53 -3.24 -22.55
C PHE A 47 1.55 -4.50 -23.45
N PRO A 48 0.44 -4.84 -24.11
CA PRO A 48 0.22 -6.15 -24.74
C PRO A 48 1.29 -6.57 -25.75
N VAL A 49 1.93 -5.62 -26.45
CA VAL A 49 2.98 -5.94 -27.43
C VAL A 49 4.30 -6.36 -26.78
N SER A 50 4.47 -6.11 -25.48
CA SER A 50 5.73 -6.37 -24.75
C SER A 50 6.05 -7.86 -24.66
N SER A 51 5.03 -8.70 -24.43
CA SER A 51 5.18 -10.16 -24.33
C SER A 51 3.85 -10.89 -24.52
N PRO A 52 3.88 -12.20 -24.86
CA PRO A 52 2.66 -13.04 -24.87
C PRO A 52 1.98 -13.13 -23.50
N GLY A 53 2.75 -13.08 -22.42
CA GLY A 53 2.22 -13.10 -21.03
C GLY A 53 1.44 -11.83 -20.74
N ASP A 54 1.94 -10.68 -21.12
CA ASP A 54 1.26 -9.40 -20.92
C ASP A 54 0.00 -9.27 -21.80
N PHE A 55 0.09 -9.73 -23.05
CA PHE A 55 -1.08 -9.84 -23.93
C PHE A 55 -2.20 -10.68 -23.31
N ASN A 56 -1.88 -11.89 -22.81
CA ASN A 56 -2.85 -12.77 -22.16
C ASN A 56 -3.38 -12.15 -20.87
N SER A 57 -2.56 -11.45 -20.09
CA SER A 57 -2.98 -10.80 -18.85
C SER A 57 -4.03 -9.72 -19.12
N VAL A 58 -3.86 -8.89 -20.14
CA VAL A 58 -4.87 -7.88 -20.54
C VAL A 58 -6.19 -8.55 -20.93
N ILE A 59 -6.17 -9.66 -21.68
CA ILE A 59 -7.38 -10.44 -22.01
C ILE A 59 -8.07 -10.94 -20.72
N GLU A 60 -7.34 -11.56 -19.82
CA GLU A 60 -7.93 -12.15 -18.62
C GLU A 60 -8.43 -11.09 -17.65
N ILE A 61 -7.76 -9.95 -17.51
CA ILE A 61 -8.26 -8.79 -16.76
C ILE A 61 -9.56 -8.28 -17.40
N SER A 62 -9.58 -8.14 -18.74
CA SER A 62 -10.76 -7.69 -19.49
C SER A 62 -12.01 -8.57 -19.26
N LYS A 63 -11.80 -9.87 -19.00
CA LYS A 63 -12.88 -10.81 -18.66
C LYS A 63 -13.28 -10.77 -17.18
N ALA A 64 -12.35 -10.38 -16.31
CA ALA A 64 -12.48 -10.51 -14.86
C ALA A 64 -13.16 -9.33 -14.16
N VAL A 65 -13.12 -8.13 -14.77
CA VAL A 65 -13.71 -6.89 -14.25
C VAL A 65 -14.77 -6.36 -15.21
N THR A 66 -15.72 -5.58 -14.69
CA THR A 66 -16.94 -5.27 -15.44
C THR A 66 -17.24 -3.79 -15.62
N TRP A 67 -16.96 -2.95 -14.62
CA TRP A 67 -17.38 -1.57 -14.70
C TRP A 67 -16.25 -0.57 -14.99
N PRO A 68 -14.97 -0.76 -14.57
CA PRO A 68 -13.91 0.16 -14.96
C PRO A 68 -13.61 0.02 -16.46
N THR A 69 -13.14 1.09 -17.07
CA THR A 69 -12.56 1.04 -18.40
C THR A 69 -11.23 0.31 -18.34
N ILE A 70 -11.04 -0.71 -19.18
CA ILE A 70 -9.75 -1.38 -19.31
C ILE A 70 -8.95 -0.68 -20.39
N CYS A 71 -7.75 -0.26 -20.01
CA CYS A 71 -6.83 0.47 -20.84
C CYS A 71 -5.59 -0.37 -21.15
N ALA A 72 -5.04 -0.22 -22.36
CA ALA A 72 -3.78 -0.82 -22.75
C ALA A 72 -2.86 0.22 -23.35
N LEU A 73 -1.59 0.23 -22.89
CA LEU A 73 -0.56 1.11 -23.42
C LEU A 73 -0.13 0.69 -24.81
N THR A 74 0.14 1.65 -25.67
CA THR A 74 0.76 1.46 -26.99
C THR A 74 1.73 2.60 -27.29
N ARG A 75 2.75 2.34 -28.07
CA ARG A 75 3.49 3.42 -28.75
C ARG A 75 2.67 3.91 -29.95
N ALA A 76 3.02 5.07 -30.50
CA ALA A 76 2.43 5.59 -31.73
C ALA A 76 2.90 4.75 -32.95
N VAL A 77 2.55 3.45 -32.95
CA VAL A 77 2.92 2.44 -33.95
C VAL A 77 1.69 1.56 -34.23
N GLU A 78 1.29 1.43 -35.47
CA GLU A 78 0.09 0.69 -35.85
C GLU A 78 0.06 -0.73 -35.29
N LYS A 79 1.17 -1.47 -35.37
CA LYS A 79 1.26 -2.84 -34.83
C LYS A 79 0.97 -2.91 -33.32
N ASP A 80 1.42 -1.93 -32.52
CA ASP A 80 1.16 -1.89 -31.10
C ASP A 80 -0.35 -1.69 -30.83
N ILE A 81 -0.95 -0.80 -31.64
CA ILE A 81 -2.39 -0.48 -31.57
C ILE A 81 -3.25 -1.70 -31.94
N ASP A 82 -2.86 -2.44 -33.03
CA ASP A 82 -3.53 -3.67 -33.41
C ASP A 82 -3.53 -4.72 -32.31
N VAL A 83 -2.36 -4.96 -31.69
CA VAL A 83 -2.20 -5.94 -30.62
C VAL A 83 -3.00 -5.51 -29.37
N ALA A 84 -3.03 -4.22 -29.05
CA ALA A 84 -3.82 -3.70 -27.94
C ALA A 84 -5.33 -3.84 -28.19
N ALA A 85 -5.79 -3.54 -29.41
CA ALA A 85 -7.18 -3.69 -29.80
C ALA A 85 -7.66 -5.15 -29.67
N ASP A 86 -6.83 -6.10 -30.11
CA ASP A 86 -7.10 -7.53 -29.96
C ASP A 86 -7.16 -7.96 -28.49
N ALA A 87 -6.20 -7.53 -27.68
CA ALA A 87 -6.17 -7.85 -26.26
C ALA A 87 -7.38 -7.29 -25.49
N LEU A 88 -7.87 -6.11 -25.90
CA LEU A 88 -9.02 -5.45 -25.29
C LEU A 88 -10.38 -5.95 -25.81
N SER A 89 -10.40 -6.94 -26.72
CA SER A 89 -11.64 -7.40 -27.36
C SER A 89 -12.73 -7.85 -26.39
N TYR A 90 -12.35 -8.36 -25.23
CA TYR A 90 -13.28 -8.82 -24.19
C TYR A 90 -13.69 -7.73 -23.18
N ALA A 91 -13.05 -6.57 -23.20
CA ALA A 91 -13.39 -5.50 -22.29
C ALA A 91 -14.74 -4.86 -22.65
N ARG A 92 -15.59 -4.68 -21.62
CA ARG A 92 -16.90 -4.01 -21.79
C ARG A 92 -16.74 -2.53 -22.12
N HIS A 93 -15.83 -1.86 -21.39
CA HIS A 93 -15.38 -0.50 -21.65
C HIS A 93 -13.89 -0.57 -21.90
N LYS A 94 -13.46 -0.04 -23.03
CA LYS A 94 -12.07 -0.20 -23.48
C LYS A 94 -11.49 1.12 -23.97
N ARG A 95 -10.23 1.33 -23.64
CA ARG A 95 -9.44 2.51 -24.06
C ARG A 95 -8.10 2.05 -24.61
N ILE A 96 -7.66 2.66 -25.69
CA ILE A 96 -6.28 2.55 -26.17
C ILE A 96 -5.53 3.81 -25.70
N HIS A 97 -4.42 3.62 -25.00
CA HIS A 97 -3.52 4.67 -24.53
C HIS A 97 -2.30 4.69 -25.43
N THR A 98 -2.23 5.63 -26.36
CA THR A 98 -1.16 5.75 -27.36
C THR A 98 -0.45 7.09 -27.23
N GLY A 99 0.83 7.15 -27.59
CA GLY A 99 1.54 8.43 -27.49
C GLY A 99 2.96 8.38 -28.00
N ILE A 100 3.60 9.55 -27.95
CA ILE A 100 4.96 9.76 -28.43
C ILE A 100 5.62 10.89 -27.62
N GLY A 101 6.95 10.87 -27.51
CA GLY A 101 7.73 11.92 -26.84
C GLY A 101 7.69 13.25 -27.57
N THR A 102 7.39 14.32 -26.83
CA THR A 102 7.18 15.66 -27.38
C THR A 102 8.27 16.67 -26.99
N SER A 103 9.14 16.36 -26.01
CA SER A 103 10.26 17.22 -25.68
C SER A 103 11.33 17.22 -26.77
N ASP A 104 12.07 18.30 -26.88
CA ASP A 104 13.16 18.41 -27.85
C ASP A 104 14.24 17.33 -27.60
N GLU A 105 14.48 16.96 -26.33
CA GLU A 105 15.36 15.84 -25.97
C GLU A 105 14.87 14.51 -26.56
N HIS A 106 13.58 14.20 -26.45
CA HIS A 106 13.04 13.00 -27.05
C HIS A 106 13.02 13.05 -28.56
N ILE A 107 12.61 14.17 -29.14
CA ILE A 107 12.58 14.37 -30.60
C ILE A 107 13.97 14.16 -31.18
N GLN A 108 14.98 14.80 -30.61
CA GLN A 108 16.33 14.75 -31.12
C GLN A 108 17.03 13.41 -30.85
N TYR A 109 17.02 12.94 -29.58
CA TYR A 109 17.89 11.83 -29.17
C TYR A 109 17.19 10.47 -29.19
N LYS A 110 15.86 10.42 -28.96
CA LYS A 110 15.10 9.17 -28.97
C LYS A 110 14.57 8.82 -30.37
N PHE A 111 14.14 9.84 -31.13
CA PHE A 111 13.51 9.62 -32.42
C PHE A 111 14.38 10.05 -33.62
N ASN A 112 15.40 10.84 -33.39
CA ASN A 112 16.22 11.45 -34.47
C ASN A 112 15.34 12.09 -35.55
N SER A 113 14.41 12.95 -35.13
CA SER A 113 13.30 13.50 -35.88
C SER A 113 13.17 15.00 -35.63
N ASN A 114 12.06 15.60 -36.08
CA ASN A 114 11.71 16.99 -35.86
C ASN A 114 10.28 17.14 -35.36
N ARG A 115 9.92 18.32 -34.87
CA ARG A 115 8.62 18.62 -34.23
C ARG A 115 7.42 18.34 -35.18
N GLU A 116 7.55 18.62 -36.48
CA GLU A 116 6.45 18.41 -37.46
C GLU A 116 6.20 16.91 -37.70
N GLU A 117 7.25 16.11 -37.93
CA GLU A 117 7.11 14.65 -38.05
C GLU A 117 6.53 13.99 -36.82
N ILE A 118 6.90 14.44 -35.63
CA ILE A 118 6.34 13.94 -34.34
C ILE A 118 4.85 14.28 -34.26
N LEU A 119 4.46 15.50 -34.62
CA LEU A 119 3.07 15.93 -34.71
C LEU A 119 2.25 15.07 -35.65
N GLU A 120 2.77 14.81 -36.89
CA GLU A 120 2.11 13.95 -37.86
C GLU A 120 1.94 12.53 -37.35
N ARG A 121 2.96 11.95 -36.70
CA ARG A 121 2.91 10.62 -36.11
C ARG A 121 1.90 10.54 -34.96
N ALA A 122 1.81 11.57 -34.09
CA ALA A 122 0.83 11.67 -33.03
C ALA A 122 -0.61 11.63 -33.58
N VAL A 123 -0.90 12.47 -34.58
CA VAL A 123 -2.20 12.53 -35.27
C VAL A 123 -2.55 11.21 -35.96
N ALA A 124 -1.58 10.59 -36.64
CA ALA A 124 -1.78 9.31 -37.31
C ALA A 124 -2.12 8.20 -36.35
N ALA A 125 -1.42 8.11 -35.19
CA ALA A 125 -1.65 7.09 -34.15
C ALA A 125 -3.06 7.22 -33.55
N VAL A 126 -3.50 8.44 -33.23
CA VAL A 126 -4.85 8.66 -32.71
C VAL A 126 -5.92 8.28 -33.71
N LYS A 127 -5.78 8.71 -34.99
CA LYS A 127 -6.71 8.34 -36.05
C LYS A 127 -6.74 6.83 -36.27
N TYR A 128 -5.61 6.16 -36.13
CA TYR A 128 -5.53 4.71 -36.31
C TYR A 128 -6.22 3.99 -35.14
N ALA A 129 -5.96 4.39 -33.89
CA ALA A 129 -6.61 3.84 -32.71
C ALA A 129 -8.13 4.02 -32.72
N LYS A 130 -8.62 5.16 -33.23
CA LYS A 130 -10.06 5.44 -33.39
C LYS A 130 -10.78 4.45 -34.33
N ARG A 131 -10.08 3.65 -35.13
CA ARG A 131 -10.71 2.58 -35.92
C ARG A 131 -11.19 1.41 -35.06
N TYR A 132 -10.61 1.23 -33.90
CA TYR A 132 -10.87 0.09 -32.97
C TYR A 132 -11.71 0.46 -31.76
N VAL A 133 -11.52 1.66 -31.23
CA VAL A 133 -12.19 2.12 -30.01
C VAL A 133 -12.66 3.57 -30.16
N GLU A 134 -13.72 3.92 -29.44
CA GLU A 134 -14.17 5.31 -29.40
C GLU A 134 -13.41 6.13 -28.35
N ASP A 135 -12.94 5.50 -27.30
CA ASP A 135 -12.18 6.13 -26.20
C ASP A 135 -10.68 5.94 -26.45
N VAL A 136 -10.00 7.03 -26.84
CA VAL A 136 -8.56 7.04 -27.11
C VAL A 136 -7.91 8.08 -26.22
N GLU A 137 -6.97 7.65 -25.40
CA GLU A 137 -6.08 8.51 -24.62
C GLU A 137 -4.76 8.69 -25.34
N PHE A 138 -4.33 9.95 -25.47
CA PHE A 138 -3.03 10.28 -26.01
C PHE A 138 -2.11 10.81 -24.93
N TYR A 139 -0.91 10.25 -24.77
CA TYR A 139 0.11 10.80 -23.89
C TYR A 139 1.20 11.54 -24.66
N ALA A 140 1.45 12.80 -24.25
CA ALA A 140 2.56 13.62 -24.73
C ALA A 140 3.80 13.32 -23.88
N GLU A 141 4.51 12.20 -24.11
CA GLU A 141 5.63 11.78 -23.26
C GLU A 141 6.65 12.91 -23.09
N ASP A 142 7.08 13.13 -21.83
CA ASP A 142 7.98 14.20 -21.45
C ASP A 142 7.41 15.63 -21.63
N ALA A 143 6.09 15.75 -21.51
CA ALA A 143 5.38 17.03 -21.61
C ALA A 143 5.88 18.02 -20.56
N GLY A 144 6.33 17.56 -19.39
CA GLY A 144 6.92 18.40 -18.34
C GLY A 144 8.00 19.32 -18.88
N ARG A 145 8.88 18.83 -19.77
CA ARG A 145 9.97 19.57 -20.39
C ARG A 145 9.66 20.10 -21.81
N THR A 146 8.49 19.79 -22.34
CA THR A 146 8.08 20.27 -23.68
C THR A 146 7.72 21.76 -23.65
N ASP A 147 8.13 22.48 -24.69
CA ASP A 147 7.73 23.86 -24.90
C ASP A 147 6.20 24.02 -24.98
N ASN A 148 5.66 25.04 -24.30
CA ASN A 148 4.21 25.18 -24.14
C ASN A 148 3.47 25.42 -25.46
N GLU A 149 4.02 26.22 -26.38
CA GLU A 149 3.37 26.52 -27.67
C GLU A 149 3.32 25.25 -28.55
N TYR A 150 4.43 24.52 -28.60
CA TYR A 150 4.47 23.26 -29.32
C TYR A 150 3.57 22.20 -28.69
N LEU A 151 3.56 22.08 -27.37
CA LEU A 151 2.67 21.16 -26.66
C LEU A 151 1.19 21.47 -26.93
N ALA A 152 0.79 22.75 -26.93
CA ALA A 152 -0.56 23.17 -27.26
C ALA A 152 -0.95 22.78 -28.68
N ARG A 153 -0.04 22.95 -29.66
CA ARG A 153 -0.25 22.50 -31.05
C ARG A 153 -0.48 20.98 -31.14
N VAL A 154 0.31 20.20 -30.40
CA VAL A 154 0.17 18.73 -30.36
C VAL A 154 -1.18 18.35 -29.75
N VAL A 155 -1.53 18.90 -28.58
CA VAL A 155 -2.78 18.65 -27.88
C VAL A 155 -3.99 18.98 -28.76
N GLU A 156 -4.00 20.14 -29.38
CA GLU A 156 -5.06 20.55 -30.32
C GLU A 156 -5.20 19.58 -31.50
N ALA A 157 -4.08 19.18 -32.11
CA ALA A 157 -4.07 18.30 -33.24
C ALA A 157 -4.59 16.90 -32.92
N VAL A 158 -4.21 16.34 -31.76
CA VAL A 158 -4.70 15.01 -31.33
C VAL A 158 -6.16 15.03 -30.91
N ILE A 159 -6.65 16.12 -30.31
CA ILE A 159 -8.09 16.32 -30.03
C ILE A 159 -8.87 16.38 -31.36
N LYS A 160 -8.42 17.13 -32.34
CA LYS A 160 -9.01 17.17 -33.70
C LYS A 160 -8.97 15.82 -34.40
N ALA A 161 -7.96 14.98 -34.09
CA ALA A 161 -7.86 13.61 -34.59
C ALA A 161 -8.82 12.62 -33.89
N GLY A 162 -9.38 12.98 -32.76
CA GLY A 162 -10.40 12.23 -32.01
C GLY A 162 -9.96 11.70 -30.64
N ALA A 163 -8.84 12.16 -30.09
CA ALA A 163 -8.49 11.84 -28.71
C ALA A 163 -9.58 12.34 -27.75
N THR A 164 -10.02 11.49 -26.83
CA THR A 164 -11.03 11.77 -25.79
C THR A 164 -10.38 12.17 -24.48
N VAL A 165 -9.15 11.77 -24.27
CA VAL A 165 -8.32 12.15 -23.12
C VAL A 165 -6.92 12.50 -23.63
N VAL A 166 -6.31 13.54 -23.05
CA VAL A 166 -4.92 13.89 -23.33
C VAL A 166 -4.15 13.95 -22.02
N ASN A 167 -3.19 13.06 -21.89
CA ASN A 167 -2.31 12.95 -20.74
C ASN A 167 -1.06 13.82 -20.92
N ILE A 168 -0.74 14.59 -19.89
CA ILE A 168 0.38 15.54 -19.84
C ILE A 168 1.39 15.04 -18.79
N PRO A 169 2.29 14.09 -19.14
CA PRO A 169 3.18 13.50 -18.15
C PRO A 169 4.39 14.38 -17.81
N ASP A 170 4.67 14.49 -16.51
CA ASP A 170 5.97 14.84 -15.97
C ASP A 170 6.81 13.57 -15.85
N THR A 171 7.26 13.08 -17.01
CA THR A 171 7.89 11.76 -17.17
C THR A 171 9.18 11.60 -16.37
N THR A 172 9.89 12.68 -16.14
CA THR A 172 11.18 12.67 -15.43
C THR A 172 11.05 13.12 -13.97
N GLY A 173 9.83 13.46 -13.51
CA GLY A 173 9.59 13.97 -12.17
C GLY A 173 10.34 15.29 -11.89
N TYR A 174 10.50 16.11 -12.92
CA TYR A 174 11.33 17.31 -12.93
C TYR A 174 10.58 18.58 -12.51
N CYS A 175 9.28 18.64 -12.81
CA CYS A 175 8.49 19.86 -12.62
C CYS A 175 8.31 20.22 -11.15
N LEU A 176 8.27 21.53 -10.86
CA LEU A 176 7.74 22.05 -9.61
C LEU A 176 6.23 22.23 -9.71
N PRO A 177 5.47 22.18 -8.59
CA PRO A 177 4.01 22.23 -8.63
C PRO A 177 3.45 23.46 -9.35
N GLU A 178 4.02 24.62 -9.13
CA GLU A 178 3.59 25.84 -9.80
C GLU A 178 3.88 25.83 -11.32
N GLU A 179 5.01 25.28 -11.72
CA GLU A 179 5.38 25.17 -13.14
C GLU A 179 4.44 24.20 -13.86
N TYR A 180 4.19 23.04 -13.26
CA TYR A 180 3.30 22.06 -13.80
C TYR A 180 1.85 22.58 -13.89
N GLY A 181 1.35 23.21 -12.82
CA GLY A 181 0.03 23.83 -12.81
C GLY A 181 -0.11 24.91 -13.88
N ARG A 182 0.91 25.79 -14.04
CA ARG A 182 0.90 26.81 -15.12
C ARG A 182 0.88 26.18 -16.52
N LYS A 183 1.54 25.05 -16.71
CA LYS A 183 1.52 24.31 -17.99
C LYS A 183 0.11 23.80 -18.30
N ILE A 184 -0.57 23.17 -17.35
CA ILE A 184 -1.97 22.76 -17.51
C ILE A 184 -2.87 23.95 -17.80
N LYS A 185 -2.74 25.02 -17.01
CA LYS A 185 -3.52 26.25 -17.23
C LYS A 185 -3.29 26.82 -18.61
N TYR A 186 -2.04 26.87 -19.09
CA TYR A 186 -1.70 27.32 -20.43
C TYR A 186 -2.44 26.53 -21.51
N LEU A 187 -2.49 25.21 -21.40
CA LEU A 187 -3.23 24.37 -22.35
C LEU A 187 -4.74 24.65 -22.30
N MET A 188 -5.30 24.80 -21.10
CA MET A 188 -6.73 25.12 -20.94
C MET A 188 -7.12 26.46 -21.55
N GLU A 189 -6.19 27.40 -21.62
CA GLU A 189 -6.42 28.75 -22.13
C GLU A 189 -6.10 28.91 -23.63
N HIS A 190 -5.23 28.08 -24.22
CA HIS A 190 -4.68 28.28 -25.56
C HIS A 190 -4.98 27.16 -26.57
N VAL A 191 -5.56 26.06 -26.13
CA VAL A 191 -5.91 24.94 -27.02
C VAL A 191 -7.38 25.08 -27.47
N ASP A 192 -7.58 25.19 -28.78
CA ASP A 192 -8.93 25.25 -29.33
C ASP A 192 -9.67 23.90 -29.13
N HIS A 193 -10.93 23.99 -28.69
CA HIS A 193 -11.77 22.82 -28.41
C HIS A 193 -11.26 21.88 -27.32
N ILE A 194 -10.53 22.43 -26.35
CA ILE A 194 -10.02 21.67 -25.19
C ILE A 194 -11.14 20.97 -24.41
N ASP A 195 -12.36 21.53 -24.44
CA ASP A 195 -13.58 21.00 -23.84
C ASP A 195 -14.06 19.67 -24.45
N ARG A 196 -13.51 19.25 -25.62
CA ARG A 196 -13.83 17.96 -26.25
C ARG A 196 -13.01 16.79 -25.70
N ALA A 197 -12.00 17.06 -24.89
CA ALA A 197 -11.19 16.04 -24.27
C ALA A 197 -10.98 16.33 -22.78
N ILE A 198 -10.71 15.29 -22.00
CA ILE A 198 -10.30 15.39 -20.62
C ILE A 198 -8.79 15.56 -20.58
N ILE A 199 -8.28 16.55 -19.87
CA ILE A 199 -6.85 16.66 -19.57
C ILE A 199 -6.53 15.79 -18.38
N SER A 200 -5.55 14.91 -18.54
CA SER A 200 -5.03 13.97 -17.56
C SER A 200 -3.63 14.39 -17.08
N THR A 201 -3.33 14.09 -15.82
CA THR A 201 -2.00 14.29 -15.25
C THR A 201 -1.35 12.95 -14.94
N HIS A 202 -0.05 12.83 -15.23
CA HIS A 202 0.77 11.69 -14.84
C HIS A 202 2.12 12.22 -14.34
N CYS A 203 2.42 12.07 -13.06
CA CYS A 203 3.62 12.67 -12.48
C CYS A 203 4.48 11.62 -11.78
N HIS A 204 5.77 11.56 -12.19
CA HIS A 204 6.79 10.78 -11.48
C HIS A 204 7.34 11.52 -10.27
N ASN A 205 7.94 10.78 -9.33
CA ASN A 205 8.25 11.26 -7.99
C ASN A 205 9.75 11.46 -7.74
N ASP A 206 10.55 11.68 -8.79
CA ASP A 206 12.01 11.75 -8.69
C ASP A 206 12.49 12.87 -7.75
N LEU A 207 11.81 14.01 -7.72
CA LEU A 207 12.05 15.09 -6.78
C LEU A 207 11.09 15.10 -5.57
N GLY A 208 10.27 14.06 -5.38
CA GLY A 208 9.31 13.99 -4.28
C GLY A 208 8.08 14.89 -4.46
N MET A 209 7.76 15.31 -5.70
CA MET A 209 6.71 16.29 -5.99
C MET A 209 5.50 15.70 -6.74
N ALA A 210 5.45 14.41 -7.00
CA ALA A 210 4.43 13.80 -7.83
C ALA A 210 2.99 14.16 -7.40
N THR A 211 2.64 13.93 -6.14
CA THR A 211 1.31 14.24 -5.60
C THR A 211 1.01 15.74 -5.64
N ALA A 212 2.00 16.59 -5.34
CA ALA A 212 1.85 18.03 -5.39
C ALA A 212 1.66 18.56 -6.82
N ASN A 213 2.42 18.01 -7.79
CA ASN A 213 2.28 18.34 -9.20
C ASN A 213 0.90 17.92 -9.73
N THR A 214 0.47 16.69 -9.45
CA THR A 214 -0.86 16.19 -9.82
C THR A 214 -1.97 17.07 -9.26
N LEU A 215 -1.90 17.40 -7.96
CA LEU A 215 -2.89 18.29 -7.33
C LEU A 215 -2.90 19.68 -7.99
N SER A 216 -1.71 20.24 -8.29
CA SER A 216 -1.61 21.52 -9.00
C SER A 216 -2.22 21.45 -10.40
N GLY A 217 -2.03 20.33 -11.12
CA GLY A 217 -2.69 20.10 -12.42
C GLY A 217 -4.21 20.07 -12.30
N VAL A 218 -4.75 19.38 -11.28
CA VAL A 218 -6.20 19.31 -11.01
C VAL A 218 -6.77 20.70 -10.69
N GLN A 219 -6.07 21.50 -9.90
CA GLN A 219 -6.48 22.87 -9.58
C GLN A 219 -6.48 23.79 -10.79
N ASN A 220 -5.72 23.45 -11.85
CA ASN A 220 -5.61 24.24 -13.07
C ASN A 220 -6.37 23.63 -14.26
N GLY A 221 -7.28 22.68 -14.04
CA GLY A 221 -8.24 22.24 -15.06
C GLY A 221 -8.16 20.77 -15.47
N ALA A 222 -7.16 19.99 -15.02
CA ALA A 222 -7.15 18.55 -15.26
C ALA A 222 -8.32 17.87 -14.53
N ARG A 223 -8.92 16.85 -15.17
CA ARG A 223 -10.05 16.10 -14.63
C ARG A 223 -9.86 14.57 -14.69
N GLN A 224 -8.69 14.13 -15.07
CA GLN A 224 -8.20 12.76 -14.83
C GLN A 224 -6.83 12.83 -14.18
N VAL A 225 -6.55 11.86 -13.31
CA VAL A 225 -5.23 11.66 -12.69
C VAL A 225 -4.78 10.22 -12.90
N GLU A 226 -3.57 10.04 -13.39
CA GLU A 226 -2.92 8.73 -13.46
C GLU A 226 -2.10 8.52 -12.19
N VAL A 227 -2.40 7.45 -11.51
CA VAL A 227 -1.87 7.16 -10.18
C VAL A 227 -1.53 5.69 -10.03
N THR A 228 -0.79 5.34 -8.99
CA THR A 228 -0.57 3.96 -8.59
C THR A 228 -0.86 3.77 -7.12
N VAL A 229 -1.27 2.58 -6.74
CA VAL A 229 -1.38 2.20 -5.32
C VAL A 229 0.02 2.29 -4.68
N ASN A 230 0.12 2.91 -3.53
CA ASN A 230 1.37 3.17 -2.81
C ASN A 230 2.36 4.10 -3.53
N GLY A 231 1.99 4.69 -4.65
CA GLY A 231 2.89 5.50 -5.46
C GLY A 231 4.02 4.69 -6.11
N ILE A 232 3.86 3.38 -6.30
CA ILE A 232 4.87 2.53 -6.95
C ILE A 232 5.02 2.91 -8.42
N GLY A 233 6.18 2.63 -9.01
CA GLY A 233 6.46 2.91 -10.41
C GLY A 233 7.94 3.05 -10.68
N GLU A 234 8.28 3.32 -11.92
CA GLU A 234 9.66 3.40 -12.34
C GLU A 234 10.45 4.44 -11.53
N ARG A 235 11.72 4.17 -11.24
CA ARG A 235 12.67 4.98 -10.45
C ARG A 235 12.16 5.29 -9.04
N ALA A 236 11.65 6.51 -8.79
CA ALA A 236 11.14 6.95 -7.47
C ALA A 236 9.61 6.77 -7.33
N GLY A 237 8.95 6.23 -8.36
CA GLY A 237 7.52 5.96 -8.37
C GLY A 237 6.67 7.09 -8.96
N ASN A 238 5.37 6.97 -8.76
CA ASN A 238 4.31 7.83 -9.30
C ASN A 238 3.57 8.58 -8.21
N THR A 239 2.61 9.38 -8.61
CA THR A 239 1.58 9.91 -7.72
C THR A 239 0.84 8.77 -7.02
N ALA A 240 0.72 8.83 -5.70
CA ALA A 240 0.03 7.81 -4.93
C ALA A 240 -1.49 8.02 -4.96
N LEU A 241 -2.24 6.96 -5.31
CA LEU A 241 -3.71 6.96 -5.36
C LEU A 241 -4.32 7.40 -4.04
N GLU A 242 -3.86 6.80 -2.94
CA GLU A 242 -4.35 7.06 -1.59
C GLU A 242 -4.17 8.51 -1.16
N GLU A 243 -3.08 9.15 -1.60
CA GLU A 243 -2.81 10.54 -1.25
C GLU A 243 -3.81 11.48 -1.94
N ILE A 244 -4.01 11.33 -3.25
CA ILE A 244 -5.01 12.14 -4.00
C ILE A 244 -6.42 11.92 -3.45
N ALA A 245 -6.82 10.67 -3.24
CA ALA A 245 -8.16 10.35 -2.73
C ALA A 245 -8.42 11.00 -1.37
N MET A 246 -7.44 10.96 -0.46
CA MET A 246 -7.61 11.53 0.88
C MET A 246 -7.43 13.05 0.92
N ILE A 247 -6.59 13.63 0.06
CA ILE A 247 -6.53 15.10 -0.10
C ILE A 247 -7.93 15.64 -0.46
N LEU A 248 -8.57 15.07 -1.47
CA LEU A 248 -9.91 15.52 -1.91
C LEU A 248 -10.98 15.28 -0.83
N LYS A 249 -10.89 14.17 -0.10
CA LYS A 249 -11.80 13.88 1.00
C LYS A 249 -11.67 14.87 2.17
N CYS A 250 -10.45 15.26 2.51
CA CYS A 250 -10.15 16.22 3.58
C CYS A 250 -10.45 17.66 3.16
N HIS A 251 -10.29 17.98 1.88
CA HIS A 251 -10.46 19.34 1.33
C HIS A 251 -11.71 19.48 0.44
N ARG A 252 -12.87 19.11 0.98
CA ARG A 252 -14.17 19.15 0.26
C ARG A 252 -14.52 20.52 -0.33
N GLN A 253 -13.96 21.59 0.22
CA GLN A 253 -14.12 22.96 -0.32
C GLN A 253 -13.54 23.12 -1.73
N MET A 254 -12.70 22.20 -2.22
CA MET A 254 -12.24 22.20 -3.61
C MET A 254 -13.36 21.90 -4.61
N GLY A 255 -14.49 21.33 -4.16
CA GLY A 255 -15.63 21.01 -5.02
C GLY A 255 -15.31 19.91 -6.05
N ILE A 256 -14.35 19.05 -5.79
CA ILE A 256 -13.91 17.95 -6.67
C ILE A 256 -14.07 16.63 -5.93
N GLU A 257 -14.63 15.63 -6.59
CA GLU A 257 -14.91 14.32 -6.00
C GLU A 257 -14.46 13.16 -6.91
N THR A 258 -14.13 12.03 -6.28
CA THR A 258 -13.79 10.77 -6.96
C THR A 258 -14.77 9.67 -6.56
N ASN A 259 -14.77 8.56 -7.29
CA ASN A 259 -15.52 7.36 -6.93
C ASN A 259 -14.77 6.45 -5.94
N ILE A 260 -13.58 6.83 -5.50
CA ILE A 260 -12.76 5.98 -4.64
C ILE A 260 -13.45 5.70 -3.32
N ASN A 261 -13.65 4.40 -3.04
CA ASN A 261 -14.06 3.92 -1.72
C ASN A 261 -12.85 3.93 -0.78
N THR A 262 -12.64 5.05 -0.12
CA THR A 262 -11.46 5.28 0.71
C THR A 262 -11.28 4.24 1.81
N ARG A 263 -12.37 3.63 2.33
CA ARG A 263 -12.32 2.56 3.35
C ARG A 263 -11.63 1.28 2.87
N ARG A 264 -11.40 1.14 1.56
CA ARG A 264 -10.65 0.01 0.99
C ARG A 264 -9.16 0.30 0.76
N ILE A 265 -8.71 1.53 0.98
CA ILE A 265 -7.33 1.97 0.72
C ILE A 265 -6.31 1.08 1.43
N SER A 266 -6.43 0.90 2.75
CA SER A 266 -5.44 0.12 3.52
C SER A 266 -5.38 -1.35 3.12
N ALA A 267 -6.53 -1.96 2.79
CA ALA A 267 -6.57 -3.35 2.32
C ALA A 267 -5.92 -3.49 0.94
N THR A 268 -6.21 -2.55 0.02
CA THR A 268 -5.61 -2.51 -1.32
C THR A 268 -4.11 -2.28 -1.26
N SER A 269 -3.67 -1.33 -0.46
CA SER A 269 -2.27 -1.01 -0.23
C SER A 269 -1.47 -2.23 0.27
N ARG A 270 -1.99 -2.95 1.26
CA ARG A 270 -1.35 -4.16 1.79
C ARG A 270 -1.32 -5.29 0.77
N MET A 271 -2.39 -5.49 0.00
CA MET A 271 -2.43 -6.51 -1.06
C MET A 271 -1.36 -6.26 -2.11
N VAL A 272 -1.29 -5.05 -2.66
CA VAL A 272 -0.30 -4.67 -3.68
C VAL A 272 1.12 -4.80 -3.13
N SER A 273 1.37 -4.28 -1.92
CA SER A 273 2.67 -4.40 -1.25
C SER A 273 3.11 -5.87 -1.07
N SER A 274 2.19 -6.74 -0.69
CA SER A 274 2.47 -8.18 -0.50
C SER A 274 2.74 -8.91 -1.81
N LEU A 275 1.90 -8.69 -2.84
CA LEU A 275 2.02 -9.38 -4.12
C LEU A 275 3.27 -8.92 -4.89
N MET A 276 3.58 -7.64 -4.85
CA MET A 276 4.76 -7.07 -5.52
C MET A 276 6.03 -7.14 -4.68
N ASN A 277 5.97 -7.72 -3.48
CA ASN A 277 7.10 -7.80 -2.55
C ASN A 277 7.80 -6.43 -2.34
N MET A 278 7.02 -5.36 -2.30
CA MET A 278 7.49 -3.99 -2.09
C MET A 278 6.92 -3.44 -0.78
N PRO A 279 7.68 -3.53 0.33
CA PRO A 279 7.19 -3.12 1.65
C PRO A 279 6.87 -1.63 1.71
N ILE A 280 5.74 -1.30 2.32
CA ILE A 280 5.33 0.08 2.57
C ILE A 280 6.25 0.70 3.62
N GLN A 281 6.80 1.87 3.35
CA GLN A 281 7.57 2.62 4.35
C GLN A 281 6.70 2.90 5.59
N ALA A 282 7.26 2.70 6.78
CA ALA A 282 6.51 2.86 8.01
C ALA A 282 5.87 4.26 8.17
N ASN A 283 6.50 5.29 7.64
CA ASN A 283 6.04 6.69 7.65
C ASN A 283 5.38 7.14 6.34
N LYS A 284 5.03 6.21 5.42
CA LYS A 284 4.28 6.56 4.21
C LYS A 284 2.97 7.22 4.61
N ALA A 285 2.64 8.32 3.94
CA ALA A 285 1.36 9.00 4.16
C ALA A 285 0.17 8.04 3.96
N ILE A 286 -0.87 8.17 4.75
CA ILE A 286 -2.14 7.45 4.71
C ILE A 286 -2.02 5.95 5.08
N VAL A 287 -1.10 5.19 4.49
CA VAL A 287 -1.06 3.71 4.55
C VAL A 287 0.10 3.14 5.36
N GLY A 288 1.09 3.95 5.71
CA GLY A 288 2.21 3.54 6.55
C GLY A 288 1.74 3.17 7.97
N ARG A 289 2.37 2.17 8.58
CA ARG A 289 2.00 1.73 9.94
C ARG A 289 2.06 2.83 11.01
N ASN A 290 2.84 3.89 10.77
CA ASN A 290 2.96 5.04 11.67
C ASN A 290 1.99 6.18 11.34
N ALA A 291 1.21 6.08 10.25
CA ALA A 291 0.33 7.17 9.80
C ALA A 291 -0.72 7.57 10.85
N PHE A 292 -1.14 6.60 11.69
CA PHE A 292 -2.09 6.80 12.77
C PHE A 292 -1.50 6.36 14.13
N ALA A 293 -0.19 6.56 14.33
CA ALA A 293 0.49 6.19 15.56
C ALA A 293 1.11 7.42 16.23
N HIS A 294 0.80 7.62 17.50
CA HIS A 294 1.32 8.71 18.30
C HIS A 294 2.28 8.20 19.38
N SER A 295 3.52 8.67 19.39
CA SER A 295 4.55 8.33 20.38
C SER A 295 4.98 9.51 21.27
N SER A 296 4.67 10.74 20.87
CA SER A 296 4.98 11.95 21.67
C SER A 296 3.92 12.16 22.75
N GLY A 297 4.35 12.37 23.99
CA GLY A 297 3.43 12.58 25.12
C GLY A 297 2.48 13.78 24.93
N ILE A 298 2.94 14.86 24.30
CA ILE A 298 2.11 16.03 23.99
C ILE A 298 1.02 15.66 22.99
N HIS A 299 1.36 14.92 21.93
CA HIS A 299 0.39 14.47 20.94
C HIS A 299 -0.60 13.47 21.54
N GLN A 300 -0.12 12.52 22.33
CA GLN A 300 -0.97 11.53 23.01
C GLN A 300 -1.99 12.19 23.94
N ASP A 301 -1.56 13.18 24.74
CA ASP A 301 -2.47 13.93 25.61
C ASP A 301 -3.52 14.71 24.81
N GLY A 302 -3.11 15.32 23.68
CA GLY A 302 -4.02 16.03 22.80
C GLY A 302 -5.07 15.10 22.17
N VAL A 303 -4.64 13.98 21.56
CA VAL A 303 -5.52 12.98 20.94
C VAL A 303 -6.50 12.39 21.94
N LEU A 304 -6.06 12.08 23.17
CA LEU A 304 -6.92 11.57 24.24
C LEU A 304 -8.01 12.56 24.68
N LYS A 305 -7.73 13.86 24.58
CA LYS A 305 -8.72 14.92 24.85
C LYS A 305 -9.67 15.14 23.68
N ASN A 306 -9.14 15.22 22.49
CA ASN A 306 -9.88 15.32 21.24
C ASN A 306 -8.99 14.91 20.06
N VAL A 307 -9.41 13.90 19.32
CA VAL A 307 -8.70 13.35 18.16
C VAL A 307 -8.33 14.43 17.13
N SER A 308 -9.23 15.41 16.89
CA SER A 308 -9.01 16.50 15.94
C SER A 308 -7.86 17.46 16.28
N THR A 309 -7.23 17.33 17.46
CA THR A 309 -6.07 18.15 17.82
C THR A 309 -4.83 17.81 17.01
N TYR A 310 -4.70 16.55 16.56
CA TYR A 310 -3.54 16.06 15.81
C TYR A 310 -3.89 15.15 14.63
N GLU A 311 -5.16 14.81 14.42
CA GLU A 311 -5.61 13.99 13.30
C GLU A 311 -6.54 14.78 12.40
N ILE A 312 -6.22 14.81 11.10
CA ILE A 312 -7.00 15.47 10.05
C ILE A 312 -7.98 14.53 9.36
N MET A 313 -7.90 13.23 9.67
CA MET A 313 -8.74 12.18 9.09
C MET A 313 -8.98 11.07 10.14
N ASP A 314 -10.15 10.43 10.08
CA ASP A 314 -10.45 9.24 10.87
C ASP A 314 -9.74 8.02 10.27
N PRO A 315 -8.98 7.20 11.04
CA PRO A 315 -8.40 5.94 10.58
C PRO A 315 -9.41 5.04 9.84
N LYS A 316 -10.65 4.99 10.31
CA LYS A 316 -11.75 4.23 9.69
C LYS A 316 -12.08 4.69 8.26
N ASP A 317 -11.77 5.93 7.94
CA ASP A 317 -11.96 6.47 6.60
C ASP A 317 -11.05 5.82 5.55
N VAL A 318 -9.94 5.23 5.99
CA VAL A 318 -9.00 4.51 5.12
C VAL A 318 -8.99 3.00 5.38
N GLY A 319 -9.89 2.49 6.22
CA GLY A 319 -10.01 1.07 6.54
C GLY A 319 -9.01 0.57 7.58
N VAL A 320 -8.64 1.44 8.52
CA VAL A 320 -7.90 1.12 9.73
C VAL A 320 -8.85 1.23 10.92
N ASP A 321 -8.85 0.25 11.83
CA ASP A 321 -9.87 0.16 12.87
C ASP A 321 -9.75 1.27 13.92
N ASP A 322 -8.50 1.63 14.32
CA ASP A 322 -8.28 2.62 15.37
C ASP A 322 -6.88 3.26 15.34
N THR A 323 -6.75 4.40 16.02
CA THR A 323 -5.46 5.07 16.25
C THR A 323 -4.64 4.33 17.30
N SER A 324 -3.34 4.14 17.06
CA SER A 324 -2.42 3.44 17.94
C SER A 324 -1.66 4.44 18.82
N ILE A 325 -1.77 4.30 20.16
CA ILE A 325 -0.92 4.99 21.14
C ILE A 325 0.26 4.07 21.45
N VAL A 326 1.43 4.39 20.93
CA VAL A 326 2.67 3.63 21.16
C VAL A 326 3.38 4.19 22.39
N LEU A 327 3.54 3.36 23.41
CA LEU A 327 4.22 3.75 24.65
C LEU A 327 5.75 3.71 24.48
N THR A 328 6.39 4.85 24.70
CA THR A 328 7.85 5.05 24.60
C THR A 328 8.33 5.93 25.76
N ALA A 329 9.64 6.13 25.89
CA ALA A 329 10.22 7.06 26.85
C ALA A 329 9.69 8.52 26.75
N ARG A 330 9.02 8.85 25.65
CA ARG A 330 8.41 10.16 25.40
C ARG A 330 6.93 10.23 25.76
N SER A 331 6.32 9.09 26.15
CA SER A 331 4.91 9.03 26.55
C SER A 331 4.69 9.66 27.92
N GLY A 332 3.64 10.47 28.02
CA GLY A 332 3.25 11.13 29.28
C GLY A 332 2.40 10.24 30.19
N ARG A 333 2.10 10.75 31.41
CA ARG A 333 1.22 10.09 32.39
C ARG A 333 -0.17 9.77 31.81
N ALA A 334 -0.73 10.66 31.00
CA ALA A 334 -2.05 10.49 30.38
C ALA A 334 -2.10 9.24 29.49
N ALA A 335 -1.09 9.02 28.66
CA ALA A 335 -1.00 7.85 27.80
C ALA A 335 -0.84 6.54 28.59
N LEU A 336 0.00 6.54 29.64
CA LEU A 336 0.16 5.39 30.53
C LEU A 336 -1.15 5.09 31.27
N LYS A 337 -1.83 6.11 31.82
CA LYS A 337 -3.13 5.97 32.50
C LYS A 337 -4.18 5.39 31.55
N HIS A 338 -4.28 5.93 30.34
CA HIS A 338 -5.20 5.43 29.32
C HIS A 338 -4.93 3.95 29.00
N ARG A 339 -3.65 3.57 28.80
CA ARG A 339 -3.30 2.17 28.51
C ARG A 339 -3.61 1.24 29.67
N LEU A 340 -3.36 1.67 30.91
CA LEU A 340 -3.74 0.92 32.10
C LEU A 340 -5.26 0.70 32.17
N SER A 341 -6.05 1.74 31.92
CA SER A 341 -7.52 1.64 31.89
C SER A 341 -8.01 0.67 30.81
N MET A 342 -7.42 0.72 29.62
CA MET A 342 -7.72 -0.27 28.55
C MET A 342 -7.40 -1.72 28.96
N LEU A 343 -6.40 -1.90 29.83
CA LEU A 343 -6.02 -3.21 30.39
C LEU A 343 -6.84 -3.58 31.64
N GLY A 344 -7.88 -2.81 31.96
CA GLY A 344 -8.77 -3.04 33.11
C GLY A 344 -8.17 -2.64 34.45
N ILE A 345 -7.15 -1.78 34.42
CA ILE A 345 -6.48 -1.31 35.66
C ILE A 345 -6.72 0.20 35.81
N ASP A 346 -7.62 0.56 36.71
CA ASP A 346 -7.89 1.96 37.02
C ASP A 346 -7.24 2.34 38.37
N TYR A 347 -6.56 3.46 38.39
CA TYR A 347 -5.99 4.05 39.59
C TYR A 347 -6.65 5.39 39.88
N ASP A 348 -7.40 5.45 40.97
CA ASP A 348 -7.97 6.69 41.52
C ASP A 348 -6.96 7.50 42.34
N ASP A 349 -5.86 6.87 42.75
CA ASP A 349 -4.80 7.49 43.55
C ASP A 349 -3.66 8.00 42.64
N PRO A 350 -3.51 9.33 42.51
CA PRO A 350 -2.44 9.93 41.72
C PRO A 350 -1.03 9.50 42.14
N GLY A 351 -0.82 9.25 43.44
CA GLY A 351 0.49 8.87 43.96
C GLY A 351 0.93 7.45 43.55
N LYS A 352 -0.02 6.55 43.31
CA LYS A 352 0.27 5.23 42.74
C LYS A 352 0.65 5.33 41.29
N LEU A 353 -0.08 6.12 40.49
CA LEU A 353 0.22 6.34 39.09
C LEU A 353 1.61 6.95 38.92
N ASP A 354 2.02 7.91 39.73
CA ASP A 354 3.34 8.53 39.68
C ASP A 354 4.46 7.51 39.90
N LYS A 355 4.33 6.61 40.84
CA LYS A 355 5.30 5.53 41.10
C LYS A 355 5.42 4.56 39.91
N ILE A 356 4.28 4.22 39.32
CA ILE A 356 4.27 3.36 38.12
C ILE A 356 4.91 4.10 36.94
N TYR A 357 4.64 5.39 36.79
CA TYR A 357 5.20 6.23 35.73
C TYR A 357 6.73 6.36 35.83
N GLU A 358 7.28 6.52 37.04
CA GLU A 358 8.74 6.51 37.25
C GLU A 358 9.38 5.19 36.84
N ARG A 359 8.78 4.05 37.17
CA ARG A 359 9.23 2.73 36.76
C ARG A 359 9.09 2.55 35.24
N PHE A 360 7.99 3.07 34.67
CA PHE A 360 7.75 3.06 33.23
C PHE A 360 8.84 3.80 32.49
N LEU A 361 9.24 4.99 32.90
CA LEU A 361 10.32 5.76 32.29
C LEU A 361 11.65 4.98 32.33
N CYS A 362 12.00 4.39 33.46
CA CYS A 362 13.20 3.57 33.61
C CYS A 362 13.21 2.35 32.66
N LEU A 363 12.05 1.76 32.40
CA LEU A 363 11.92 0.66 31.45
C LEU A 363 11.98 1.15 30.00
N ALA A 364 11.25 2.22 29.68
CA ALA A 364 11.14 2.80 28.36
C ALA A 364 12.46 3.37 27.84
N ASP A 365 13.36 3.83 28.72
CA ASP A 365 14.72 4.23 28.36
C ASP A 365 15.58 3.03 27.85
N LYS A 366 15.21 1.81 28.26
CA LYS A 366 15.92 0.58 27.87
C LYS A 366 15.28 -0.17 26.71
N LYS A 367 14.04 0.16 26.38
CA LYS A 367 13.24 -0.49 25.34
C LYS A 367 12.75 0.54 24.31
N LYS A 368 12.77 0.19 23.02
CA LYS A 368 12.23 1.06 21.96
C LYS A 368 10.70 1.22 22.04
N GLU A 369 10.00 0.21 22.56
CA GLU A 369 8.55 0.16 22.71
C GLU A 369 8.21 -0.61 23.98
N VAL A 370 7.28 -0.08 24.77
CA VAL A 370 6.78 -0.72 26.01
C VAL A 370 5.48 -1.43 25.67
N THR A 371 5.45 -2.73 25.92
CA THR A 371 4.30 -3.59 25.60
C THR A 371 3.26 -3.59 26.74
N ASP A 372 2.07 -4.15 26.47
CA ASP A 372 1.01 -4.30 27.47
C ASP A 372 1.46 -5.15 28.65
N ASP A 373 2.22 -6.21 28.40
CA ASP A 373 2.77 -7.05 29.46
C ASP A 373 3.74 -6.30 30.37
N ASP A 374 4.55 -5.42 29.79
CA ASP A 374 5.41 -4.51 30.55
C ASP A 374 4.60 -3.58 31.43
N VAL A 375 3.51 -3.02 30.90
CA VAL A 375 2.61 -2.13 31.64
C VAL A 375 1.93 -2.87 32.79
N LEU A 376 1.43 -4.09 32.55
CA LEU A 376 0.83 -4.94 33.59
C LEU A 376 1.83 -5.30 34.67
N MET A 377 3.07 -5.63 34.32
CA MET A 377 4.15 -5.92 35.27
C MET A 377 4.47 -4.69 36.12
N LEU A 378 4.56 -3.50 35.51
CA LEU A 378 4.81 -2.24 36.21
C LEU A 378 3.68 -1.88 37.16
N ALA A 379 2.44 -2.20 36.84
CA ALA A 379 1.27 -1.97 37.65
C ALA A 379 1.21 -2.84 38.93
N GLY A 380 2.15 -3.79 39.08
CA GLY A 380 2.14 -4.73 40.19
C GLY A 380 1.00 -5.75 40.10
N ALA A 381 0.38 -5.86 38.92
CA ALA A 381 -0.44 -7.00 38.57
C ALA A 381 0.53 -8.17 38.35
N ASP A 382 1.18 -8.63 39.45
CA ASP A 382 1.82 -9.94 39.44
C ASP A 382 0.75 -10.93 39.01
N ARG A 383 0.81 -11.36 37.76
CA ARG A 383 0.12 -12.58 37.37
C ARG A 383 0.73 -13.70 38.20
N LYS A 384 0.16 -13.94 39.38
CA LYS A 384 0.23 -15.25 40.00
C LYS A 384 -0.62 -16.20 39.12
N ASP A 385 -0.25 -16.32 37.85
CA ASP A 385 -0.77 -17.36 36.98
C ASP A 385 -0.06 -18.67 37.35
N SER A 386 -0.61 -19.30 38.40
CA SER A 386 -0.32 -20.71 38.71
C SER A 386 -0.71 -21.65 37.52
N HIS A 387 -1.29 -21.12 36.45
CA HIS A 387 -1.81 -21.83 35.31
C HIS A 387 -1.12 -21.47 33.97
N ALA A 388 -0.05 -20.65 34.01
CA ALA A 388 0.69 -20.32 32.79
C ALA A 388 1.37 -21.56 32.20
N ILE A 389 1.25 -21.73 30.88
CA ILE A 389 1.97 -22.76 30.13
C ILE A 389 3.42 -22.30 30.00
N LYS A 390 4.36 -23.19 30.32
CA LYS A 390 5.79 -22.97 30.14
C LYS A 390 6.37 -24.04 29.24
N LEU A 391 7.27 -23.65 28.34
CA LEU A 391 8.06 -24.59 27.56
C LEU A 391 9.07 -25.29 28.50
N ASP A 392 9.05 -26.63 28.56
CA ASP A 392 10.02 -27.44 29.31
C ASP A 392 11.18 -27.85 28.40
N PHE A 393 10.86 -28.43 27.22
CA PHE A 393 11.84 -28.71 26.18
C PHE A 393 11.23 -28.65 24.77
N LEU A 394 12.09 -28.43 23.80
CA LEU A 394 11.80 -28.54 22.38
C LEU A 394 12.92 -29.27 21.67
N GLN A 395 12.59 -30.34 20.97
CA GLN A 395 13.54 -31.08 20.12
C GLN A 395 12.97 -31.11 18.69
N VAL A 396 13.77 -30.68 17.73
CA VAL A 396 13.35 -30.63 16.31
C VAL A 396 14.39 -31.34 15.44
N THR A 397 13.90 -32.22 14.58
CA THR A 397 14.73 -32.87 13.54
C THR A 397 14.21 -32.37 12.18
N THR A 398 15.07 -31.72 11.42
CA THR A 398 14.78 -31.20 10.09
C THR A 398 15.99 -31.29 9.19
N GLY A 399 15.79 -31.37 7.86
CA GLY A 399 16.87 -31.44 6.89
C GLY A 399 16.34 -31.64 5.47
N MET A 400 17.25 -31.60 4.49
CA MET A 400 16.90 -31.85 3.11
C MET A 400 16.53 -33.34 2.91
N GLY A 401 15.39 -33.62 2.29
CA GLY A 401 14.92 -34.99 2.01
C GLY A 401 14.29 -35.71 3.19
N VAL A 402 14.17 -35.09 4.36
CA VAL A 402 13.46 -35.66 5.53
C VAL A 402 12.27 -34.79 5.92
N ARG A 403 11.25 -35.46 6.47
CA ARG A 403 10.10 -34.75 7.00
C ARG A 403 10.46 -34.12 8.35
N SER A 404 10.17 -32.87 8.56
CA SER A 404 10.38 -32.20 9.86
C SER A 404 9.53 -32.86 10.95
N VAL A 405 10.17 -33.20 12.08
CA VAL A 405 9.54 -33.75 13.27
C VAL A 405 9.92 -32.92 14.48
N ALA A 406 8.96 -32.60 15.34
CA ALA A 406 9.19 -31.93 16.61
C ALA A 406 8.60 -32.73 17.77
N SER A 407 9.35 -32.83 18.87
CA SER A 407 8.86 -33.26 20.18
C SER A 407 8.91 -32.07 21.11
N ILE A 408 7.81 -31.83 21.82
CA ILE A 408 7.65 -30.69 22.74
C ILE A 408 7.18 -31.15 24.09
N GLY A 409 7.79 -30.63 25.14
CA GLY A 409 7.34 -30.75 26.51
C GLY A 409 6.91 -29.40 27.06
N ILE A 410 5.75 -29.34 27.70
CA ILE A 410 5.24 -28.16 28.37
C ILE A 410 4.82 -28.47 29.80
N ASP A 411 4.96 -27.48 30.67
CA ASP A 411 4.45 -27.49 32.04
C ASP A 411 3.20 -26.64 32.13
N ILE A 412 2.11 -27.20 32.61
CA ILE A 412 0.84 -26.50 32.90
C ILE A 412 0.55 -26.68 34.39
N SER A 413 0.78 -25.66 35.16
CA SER A 413 0.47 -25.67 36.63
C SER A 413 1.24 -26.78 37.40
N GLY A 414 2.49 -27.08 37.00
CA GLY A 414 3.29 -28.14 37.63
C GLY A 414 3.06 -29.56 37.04
N GLN A 415 2.15 -29.70 36.09
CA GLN A 415 1.91 -30.95 35.38
C GLN A 415 2.59 -30.92 34.00
N LYS A 416 3.44 -31.92 33.73
CA LYS A 416 4.17 -32.02 32.46
C LYS A 416 3.38 -32.80 31.42
N PHE A 417 3.38 -32.27 30.20
CA PHE A 417 2.75 -32.89 29.03
C PHE A 417 3.77 -32.93 27.88
N GLU A 418 3.80 -34.03 27.17
CA GLU A 418 4.73 -34.24 26.06
C GLU A 418 3.98 -34.77 24.85
N GLU A 419 4.29 -34.23 23.68
CA GLU A 419 3.72 -34.68 22.40
C GLU A 419 4.74 -34.50 21.27
N ALA A 420 4.53 -35.28 20.20
CA ALA A 420 5.33 -35.16 18.98
C ALA A 420 4.42 -35.05 17.75
N SER A 421 4.91 -34.33 16.73
CA SER A 421 4.22 -34.18 15.46
C SER A 421 5.19 -34.00 14.29
N THR A 422 4.69 -34.30 13.09
CA THR A 422 5.38 -33.98 11.84
C THR A 422 4.78 -32.71 11.22
N GLY A 423 5.56 -31.99 10.43
CA GLY A 423 5.13 -30.77 9.76
C GLY A 423 5.81 -30.54 8.40
N ASN A 424 5.36 -29.50 7.69
CA ASN A 424 5.99 -29.06 6.44
C ASN A 424 7.33 -28.34 6.64
N GLY A 425 7.61 -27.95 7.91
CA GLY A 425 8.84 -27.34 8.35
C GLY A 425 8.97 -27.45 9.87
N PRO A 426 10.10 -27.01 10.47
CA PRO A 426 10.38 -27.16 11.89
C PRO A 426 9.34 -26.43 12.78
N VAL A 427 8.96 -25.22 12.45
CA VAL A 427 7.96 -24.44 13.19
C VAL A 427 6.55 -25.06 13.09
N ASP A 428 6.15 -25.51 11.90
CA ASP A 428 4.85 -26.20 11.69
C ASP A 428 4.77 -27.51 12.47
N ALA A 429 5.86 -28.27 12.53
CA ALA A 429 5.92 -29.50 13.32
C ALA A 429 5.76 -29.21 14.83
N ALA A 430 6.47 -28.20 15.34
CA ALA A 430 6.40 -27.80 16.75
C ALA A 430 5.02 -27.26 17.15
N ILE A 431 4.42 -26.37 16.36
CA ILE A 431 3.08 -25.85 16.61
C ILE A 431 2.02 -26.98 16.56
N LYS A 432 2.13 -27.94 15.63
CA LYS A 432 1.23 -29.09 15.57
C LYS A 432 1.36 -30.00 16.79
N ALA A 433 2.58 -30.20 17.30
CA ALA A 433 2.80 -30.95 18.54
C ALA A 433 2.13 -30.25 19.74
N LEU A 434 2.32 -28.92 19.85
CA LEU A 434 1.70 -28.13 20.90
C LEU A 434 0.16 -28.14 20.83
N LYS A 435 -0.42 -28.04 19.63
CA LYS A 435 -1.88 -28.10 19.42
C LYS A 435 -2.50 -29.42 19.90
N LYS A 436 -1.76 -30.54 19.84
CA LYS A 436 -2.24 -31.84 20.36
C LYS A 436 -2.40 -31.83 21.89
N ILE A 437 -1.55 -31.10 22.60
CA ILE A 437 -1.65 -30.97 24.06
C ILE A 437 -2.77 -30.00 24.45
N ILE A 438 -2.83 -28.87 23.74
CA ILE A 438 -3.74 -27.76 24.14
C ILE A 438 -5.21 -28.03 23.76
N LEU A 439 -5.49 -28.84 22.74
CA LEU A 439 -6.84 -29.26 22.28
C LEU A 439 -7.83 -28.11 22.03
N LYS A 440 -7.36 -26.91 21.70
CA LYS A 440 -8.20 -25.75 21.37
C LYS A 440 -8.09 -25.41 19.88
N GLN A 441 -9.20 -25.01 19.27
CA GLN A 441 -9.17 -24.50 17.89
C GLN A 441 -8.52 -23.11 17.86
N MET A 442 -7.40 -23.03 17.15
CA MET A 442 -6.60 -21.82 17.01
C MET A 442 -6.10 -21.70 15.59
N THR A 443 -6.25 -20.49 15.02
CA THR A 443 -5.77 -20.19 13.66
C THR A 443 -4.65 -19.16 13.74
N LEU A 444 -3.46 -19.52 13.24
CA LEU A 444 -2.37 -18.57 13.07
C LEU A 444 -2.73 -17.61 11.91
N ARG A 445 -2.84 -16.32 12.18
CA ARG A 445 -3.20 -15.28 11.22
C ARG A 445 -1.98 -14.56 10.66
N GLU A 446 -0.99 -14.31 11.51
CA GLU A 446 0.23 -13.61 11.13
C GLU A 446 1.45 -14.24 11.83
N PHE A 447 2.56 -14.29 11.11
CA PHE A 447 3.83 -14.80 11.58
C PHE A 447 4.96 -13.97 11.00
N THR A 448 5.63 -13.17 11.84
CA THR A 448 6.71 -12.28 11.43
C THR A 448 7.98 -12.60 12.20
N ILE A 449 9.09 -12.74 11.46
CA ILE A 449 10.43 -12.95 12.02
C ILE A 449 11.26 -11.70 11.75
N GLN A 450 11.96 -11.21 12.77
CA GLN A 450 12.89 -10.09 12.67
C GLN A 450 14.25 -10.47 13.26
N ALA A 451 15.31 -10.33 12.48
CA ALA A 451 16.68 -10.37 12.97
C ALA A 451 17.08 -8.98 13.50
N ILE A 452 17.88 -8.94 14.58
CA ILE A 452 18.19 -7.67 15.25
C ILE A 452 19.53 -7.08 14.76
N ASN A 453 20.54 -7.91 14.48
CA ASN A 453 21.90 -7.50 14.10
C ASN A 453 22.52 -8.38 12.99
N LYS A 454 23.81 -8.21 12.74
CA LYS A 454 24.57 -8.98 11.76
C LYS A 454 25.41 -10.05 12.47
N GLY A 455 24.96 -11.28 12.49
CA GLY A 455 25.70 -12.42 13.07
C GLY A 455 24.89 -13.70 12.98
N SER A 456 25.53 -14.85 13.00
CA SER A 456 24.88 -16.17 12.95
C SER A 456 24.34 -16.64 14.30
N ASP A 457 24.69 -15.96 15.38
CA ASP A 457 24.34 -16.22 16.78
C ASP A 457 23.43 -15.13 17.37
N ASP A 458 22.83 -14.32 16.53
CA ASP A 458 21.97 -13.23 16.94
C ASP A 458 20.57 -13.70 17.39
N VAL A 459 19.93 -12.90 18.25
CA VAL A 459 18.61 -13.20 18.77
C VAL A 459 17.56 -12.89 17.70
N GLY A 460 16.88 -13.91 17.21
CA GLY A 460 15.69 -13.78 16.38
C GLY A 460 14.46 -13.41 17.23
N LYS A 461 13.72 -12.39 16.80
CA LYS A 461 12.42 -12.01 17.37
C LYS A 461 11.30 -12.54 16.50
N VAL A 462 10.32 -13.15 17.14
CA VAL A 462 9.13 -13.68 16.49
C VAL A 462 7.90 -12.98 17.05
N HIS A 463 7.07 -12.46 16.17
CA HIS A 463 5.74 -11.96 16.48
C HIS A 463 4.71 -12.85 15.82
N MET A 464 3.70 -13.27 16.57
CA MET A 464 2.58 -14.08 16.07
C MET A 464 1.24 -13.45 16.41
N GLN A 465 0.27 -13.64 15.53
CA GLN A 465 -1.12 -13.31 15.76
C GLN A 465 -1.95 -14.59 15.62
N VAL A 466 -2.63 -14.97 16.69
CA VAL A 466 -3.45 -16.18 16.75
C VAL A 466 -4.89 -15.79 17.02
N GLU A 467 -5.82 -16.33 16.21
CA GLU A 467 -7.25 -16.18 16.42
C GLU A 467 -7.79 -17.37 17.21
N HIS A 468 -8.57 -17.07 18.25
CA HIS A 468 -9.31 -18.04 19.05
C HIS A 468 -10.67 -17.44 19.42
N ASP A 469 -11.76 -18.16 19.15
CA ASP A 469 -13.16 -17.76 19.41
C ASP A 469 -13.51 -16.35 18.89
N GLY A 470 -12.99 -15.99 17.68
CA GLY A 470 -13.25 -14.70 17.03
C GLY A 470 -12.42 -13.52 17.56
N HIS A 471 -11.53 -13.76 18.53
CA HIS A 471 -10.62 -12.75 19.06
C HIS A 471 -9.19 -13.00 18.61
N LEU A 472 -8.43 -11.91 18.40
CA LEU A 472 -7.04 -11.95 17.99
C LEU A 472 -6.12 -11.75 19.19
N TYR A 473 -5.16 -12.65 19.36
CA TYR A 473 -4.16 -12.61 20.43
C TYR A 473 -2.77 -12.48 19.84
N TYR A 474 -1.99 -11.52 20.34
CA TYR A 474 -0.64 -11.24 19.87
C TYR A 474 0.37 -11.87 20.81
N GLY A 475 1.31 -12.64 20.29
CA GLY A 475 2.39 -13.28 21.04
C GLY A 475 3.76 -12.86 20.55
N PHE A 476 4.71 -12.90 21.49
CA PHE A 476 6.10 -12.55 21.26
C PHE A 476 7.04 -13.62 21.83
N GLY A 477 8.09 -13.95 21.08
CA GLY A 477 9.19 -14.79 21.52
C GLY A 477 10.52 -14.28 21.00
N ALA A 478 11.56 -14.46 21.76
CA ALA A 478 12.92 -14.06 21.37
C ALA A 478 13.94 -15.09 21.85
N ASN A 479 14.68 -15.67 20.89
CA ASN A 479 15.70 -16.67 21.16
C ASN A 479 16.74 -16.68 20.03
N THR A 480 17.93 -17.17 20.30
CA THR A 480 18.94 -17.44 19.28
C THR A 480 18.50 -18.57 18.33
N ASP A 481 17.67 -19.51 18.81
CA ASP A 481 16.97 -20.49 17.99
C ASP A 481 15.59 -19.97 17.60
N ILE A 482 15.41 -19.71 16.30
CA ILE A 482 14.18 -19.16 15.75
C ILE A 482 12.96 -20.07 15.91
N VAL A 483 13.16 -21.40 15.98
CA VAL A 483 12.07 -22.36 16.21
C VAL A 483 11.59 -22.26 17.63
N THR A 484 12.51 -22.16 18.59
CA THR A 484 12.20 -21.93 20.01
C THR A 484 11.49 -20.59 20.20
N ALA A 485 12.00 -19.51 19.59
CA ALA A 485 11.35 -18.20 19.62
C ALA A 485 9.92 -18.25 19.04
N SER A 486 9.68 -19.06 18.00
CA SER A 486 8.34 -19.25 17.42
C SER A 486 7.38 -20.00 18.34
N VAL A 487 7.88 -21.02 19.05
CA VAL A 487 7.07 -21.76 20.03
C VAL A 487 6.74 -20.88 21.24
N ASP A 488 7.71 -20.10 21.73
CA ASP A 488 7.51 -19.15 22.85
C ASP A 488 6.45 -18.09 22.46
N ALA A 489 6.50 -17.52 21.25
CA ALA A 489 5.50 -16.58 20.77
C ALA A 489 4.09 -17.19 20.71
N TYR A 490 4.00 -18.47 20.28
CA TYR A 490 2.72 -19.16 20.22
C TYR A 490 2.16 -19.48 21.62
N ILE A 491 3.01 -19.92 22.56
CA ILE A 491 2.66 -20.15 23.97
C ILE A 491 2.20 -18.83 24.63
N ASP A 492 2.85 -17.72 24.32
CA ASP A 492 2.48 -16.40 24.81
C ASP A 492 1.06 -16.00 24.37
N CYS A 493 0.68 -16.26 23.08
CA CYS A 493 -0.71 -16.11 22.65
C CYS A 493 -1.66 -16.97 23.48
N ILE A 494 -1.33 -18.25 23.72
CA ILE A 494 -2.19 -19.18 24.46
C ILE A 494 -2.38 -18.73 25.90
N ASN A 495 -1.34 -18.26 26.55
CA ASN A 495 -1.43 -17.76 27.93
C ASN A 495 -2.35 -16.55 28.04
N LYS A 496 -2.40 -15.70 26.99
CA LYS A 496 -3.26 -14.51 26.96
C LYS A 496 -4.76 -14.85 26.88
N PHE A 497 -5.17 -15.85 26.14
CA PHE A 497 -6.60 -16.19 26.11
C PHE A 497 -7.06 -17.17 27.21
N LYS A 498 -6.13 -17.83 27.93
CA LYS A 498 -6.46 -18.56 29.17
C LYS A 498 -6.82 -17.63 30.33
N THR A 499 -6.36 -16.39 30.30
CA THR A 499 -6.58 -15.38 31.35
C THR A 499 -7.79 -14.48 31.05
N ALA A 500 -8.33 -14.52 29.84
CA ALA A 500 -9.48 -13.71 29.40
C ALA A 500 -10.85 -14.42 29.58
N GLY A 501 -10.87 -15.60 30.21
CA GLY A 501 -12.08 -16.41 30.44
C GLY A 501 -12.43 -16.56 31.93
#